data_116cf2d10df1d799b47b63475de796ca
#
_entry.id   116cf2d10df1d799b47b63475de796ca
#
_cell.length_a   1.000
_cell.length_b   1.000
_cell.length_c   1.000
_cell.angle_alpha   90.00
_cell.angle_beta   90.00
_cell.angle_gamma   90.00
#
_symmetry.space_group_name_H-M   'P 1'
#
loop_
_entity.id
_entity.type
_entity.pdbx_description
1 polymer ?
#
loop_
_entity_poly.entity_id
_entity_poly.type
_entity_poly.pdbx_seq_one_letter_code
_entity_poly.pdbx_strand_id
1 'polypeptide(L)'
;MGTTHTTQLIQTSLAHRLLVAALSLTLSFAPFPAWSDVYRNLPEMGSVSDSILTPRQEKQLGRAFMRYVRATQKVIDDPLLDDYINTLGRKLVHNSEARGREFTFFLVDDPQINAYAGPGGYIGVYTGLVLTTQSENELAAVLAHEITHVVQKHLLRAFSDNQDLSLVQGAALLAAILV
;
A
#
# COMPACT_ATOMS: atom_id res chain seq x y z
N MET A 1 -49.92 -51.97 3.47
CA MET A 1 -50.40 -50.62 3.15
C MET A 1 -49.19 -49.81 2.73
N GLY A 2 -49.06 -49.59 1.42
CA GLY A 2 -47.91 -48.94 0.84
C GLY A 2 -48.16 -47.42 0.75
N THR A 3 -47.11 -46.65 0.90
CA THR A 3 -47.07 -45.26 0.46
C THR A 3 -45.80 -45.07 -0.37
N THR A 4 -46.03 -45.05 -1.67
CA THR A 4 -45.01 -44.71 -2.68
C THR A 4 -44.80 -43.22 -2.68
N HIS A 5 -43.63 -42.75 -2.24
CA HIS A 5 -43.22 -41.36 -2.49
C HIS A 5 -42.70 -41.25 -3.91
N THR A 6 -43.49 -40.66 -4.76
CA THR A 6 -43.14 -40.35 -6.15
C THR A 6 -42.22 -39.12 -6.15
N THR A 7 -40.96 -39.37 -6.47
CA THR A 7 -39.97 -38.29 -6.72
C THR A 7 -40.30 -37.66 -8.08
N GLN A 8 -40.87 -36.50 -8.10
CA GLN A 8 -41.10 -35.69 -9.32
C GLN A 8 -39.73 -35.13 -9.77
N LEU A 9 -39.12 -35.77 -10.74
CA LEU A 9 -38.00 -35.21 -11.50
C LEU A 9 -38.53 -34.05 -12.33
N ILE A 10 -38.06 -32.84 -12.02
CA ILE A 10 -38.34 -31.66 -12.80
C ILE A 10 -37.67 -31.82 -14.17
N GLN A 11 -38.43 -32.28 -15.16
CA GLN A 11 -38.01 -32.24 -16.57
C GLN A 11 -38.02 -30.76 -17.05
N THR A 12 -36.89 -30.11 -16.96
CA THR A 12 -36.71 -28.84 -17.65
C THR A 12 -36.81 -29.08 -19.15
N SER A 13 -37.80 -28.48 -19.81
CA SER A 13 -38.02 -28.65 -21.24
C SER A 13 -36.80 -28.27 -22.06
N LEU A 14 -36.57 -28.95 -23.20
CA LEU A 14 -35.49 -28.67 -24.11
C LEU A 14 -35.43 -27.18 -24.47
N ALA A 15 -36.60 -26.52 -24.60
CA ALA A 15 -36.72 -25.10 -24.84
C ALA A 15 -36.08 -24.24 -23.71
N HIS A 16 -36.25 -24.64 -22.44
CA HIS A 16 -35.66 -23.92 -21.30
C HIS A 16 -34.12 -24.03 -21.30
N ARG A 17 -33.61 -25.20 -21.64
CA ARG A 17 -32.12 -25.41 -21.76
C ARG A 17 -31.53 -24.61 -22.91
N LEU A 18 -32.23 -24.52 -24.06
CA LEU A 18 -31.80 -23.73 -25.19
C LEU A 18 -31.88 -22.22 -24.88
N LEU A 19 -32.89 -21.78 -24.15
CA LEU A 19 -33.03 -20.37 -23.74
C LEU A 19 -31.96 -19.93 -22.77
N VAL A 20 -31.58 -20.78 -21.77
CA VAL A 20 -30.50 -20.52 -20.82
C VAL A 20 -29.16 -20.53 -21.55
N ALA A 21 -28.93 -21.47 -22.47
CA ALA A 21 -27.70 -21.52 -23.27
C ALA A 21 -27.55 -20.28 -24.17
N ALA A 22 -28.62 -19.83 -24.82
CA ALA A 22 -28.60 -18.63 -25.65
C ALA A 22 -28.36 -17.37 -24.81
N LEU A 23 -28.97 -17.26 -23.63
CA LEU A 23 -28.76 -16.13 -22.70
C LEU A 23 -27.33 -16.10 -22.15
N SER A 24 -26.75 -17.26 -21.85
CA SER A 24 -25.34 -17.34 -21.39
C SER A 24 -24.36 -16.96 -22.49
N LEU A 25 -24.65 -17.32 -23.74
CA LEU A 25 -23.78 -17.00 -24.89
C LEU A 25 -23.79 -15.50 -25.23
N THR A 26 -24.94 -14.83 -25.09
CA THR A 26 -25.05 -13.39 -25.33
C THR A 26 -24.32 -12.55 -24.24
N LEU A 27 -24.29 -13.03 -22.98
CA LEU A 27 -23.56 -12.37 -21.91
C LEU A 27 -22.03 -12.47 -22.08
N SER A 28 -21.54 -13.54 -22.74
CA SER A 28 -20.09 -13.78 -22.93
C SER A 28 -19.48 -12.92 -24.05
N PHE A 29 -20.30 -12.31 -24.92
CA PHE A 29 -19.86 -11.47 -26.02
C PHE A 29 -20.18 -9.98 -25.86
N ALA A 30 -20.73 -9.55 -24.72
CA ALA A 30 -20.87 -8.14 -24.47
C ALA A 30 -19.47 -7.51 -24.32
N PRO A 31 -19.05 -6.59 -25.21
CA PRO A 31 -17.82 -5.86 -24.98
C PRO A 31 -18.01 -5.03 -23.71
N PHE A 32 -17.34 -5.46 -22.62
CA PHE A 32 -17.19 -4.60 -21.46
C PHE A 32 -16.42 -3.37 -21.91
N PRO A 33 -17.01 -2.15 -21.86
CA PRO A 33 -16.21 -0.96 -22.08
C PRO A 33 -15.08 -0.99 -21.04
N ALA A 34 -13.85 -1.01 -21.52
CA ALA A 34 -12.69 -0.87 -20.67
C ALA A 34 -12.76 0.53 -20.01
N TRP A 35 -13.22 0.59 -18.78
CA TRP A 35 -13.33 1.83 -18.00
C TRP A 35 -11.96 2.37 -17.56
N SER A 36 -10.87 1.80 -18.12
CA SER A 36 -9.50 2.15 -17.76
C SER A 36 -9.08 3.58 -18.15
N ASP A 37 -9.74 4.22 -19.11
CA ASP A 37 -9.34 5.55 -19.55
C ASP A 37 -10.05 6.70 -18.83
N VAL A 38 -11.19 6.44 -18.17
CA VAL A 38 -11.93 7.47 -17.43
C VAL A 38 -11.20 7.89 -16.15
N TYR A 39 -10.42 7.00 -15.55
CA TYR A 39 -9.66 7.30 -14.33
C TYR A 39 -8.30 7.96 -14.59
N ARG A 40 -7.77 7.91 -15.82
CA ARG A 40 -6.47 8.52 -16.16
C ARG A 40 -6.50 10.04 -16.34
N ASN A 41 -7.67 10.61 -16.57
CA ASN A 41 -7.85 12.03 -16.85
C ASN A 41 -8.80 12.75 -15.89
N LEU A 42 -9.02 12.20 -14.69
CA LEU A 42 -9.64 13.01 -13.64
C LEU A 42 -8.67 14.14 -13.30
N PRO A 43 -9.09 15.43 -13.37
CA PRO A 43 -8.30 16.52 -12.84
C PRO A 43 -7.98 16.13 -11.40
N GLU A 44 -6.70 16.14 -11.03
CA GLU A 44 -6.30 16.10 -9.63
C GLU A 44 -6.91 17.34 -8.98
N MET A 45 -8.13 17.21 -8.49
CA MET A 45 -8.69 18.17 -7.55
C MET A 45 -7.77 18.07 -6.34
N GLY A 46 -6.88 19.07 -6.19
CA GLY A 46 -5.79 19.08 -5.22
C GLY A 46 -6.24 18.42 -3.93
N SER A 47 -5.63 17.30 -3.59
CA SER A 47 -6.09 16.52 -2.43
C SER A 47 -5.97 17.43 -1.22
N VAL A 48 -6.92 17.39 -0.30
CA VAL A 48 -6.89 18.14 0.98
C VAL A 48 -5.52 17.98 1.66
N SER A 49 -4.86 16.82 1.44
CA SER A 49 -3.51 16.55 1.93
C SER A 49 -2.40 17.39 1.26
N ASP A 50 -2.59 17.96 0.05
CA ASP A 50 -1.60 18.85 -0.58
C ASP A 50 -1.64 20.27 0.03
N SER A 51 -2.73 20.60 0.72
CA SER A 51 -2.88 21.87 1.44
C SER A 51 -2.33 21.83 2.88
N ILE A 52 -2.01 20.65 3.43
CA ILE A 52 -1.66 20.48 4.84
C ILE A 52 -0.21 20.84 5.11
N LEU A 53 0.72 20.33 4.30
CA LEU A 53 2.15 20.60 4.43
C LEU A 53 2.75 20.96 3.08
N THR A 54 3.54 22.02 3.06
CA THR A 54 4.39 22.32 1.91
C THR A 54 5.49 21.25 1.78
N PRO A 55 6.06 21.03 0.58
CA PRO A 55 7.16 20.07 0.39
C PRO A 55 8.35 20.33 1.33
N ARG A 56 8.60 21.60 1.66
CA ARG A 56 9.65 21.98 2.61
C ARG A 56 9.32 21.53 4.04
N GLN A 57 8.08 21.69 4.47
CA GLN A 57 7.61 21.25 5.79
C GLN A 57 7.61 19.72 5.90
N GLU A 58 7.16 19.01 4.84
CA GLU A 58 7.21 17.55 4.78
C GLU A 58 8.65 17.04 4.92
N LYS A 59 9.61 17.66 4.21
CA LYS A 59 11.03 17.31 4.33
C LYS A 59 11.61 17.64 5.73
N GLN A 60 11.14 18.71 6.37
CA GLN A 60 11.55 19.02 7.76
C GLN A 60 10.98 18.00 8.76
N LEU A 61 9.72 17.62 8.60
CA LEU A 61 9.07 16.60 9.42
C LEU A 61 9.78 15.25 9.25
N GLY A 62 10.10 14.85 8.03
CA GLY A 62 10.84 13.62 7.74
C GLY A 62 12.22 13.59 8.42
N ARG A 63 12.97 14.70 8.37
CA ARG A 63 14.24 14.78 9.10
C ARG A 63 14.07 14.71 10.62
N ALA A 64 13.03 15.32 11.18
CA ALA A 64 12.73 15.24 12.60
C ALA A 64 12.37 13.80 12.99
N PHE A 65 11.53 13.16 12.20
CA PHE A 65 11.17 11.75 12.33
C PHE A 65 12.41 10.84 12.31
N MET A 66 13.28 10.97 11.32
CA MET A 66 14.48 10.12 11.24
C MET A 66 15.45 10.33 12.41
N ARG A 67 15.57 11.56 12.94
CA ARG A 67 16.34 11.80 14.17
C ARG A 67 15.74 11.06 15.37
N TYR A 68 14.41 11.08 15.49
CA TYR A 68 13.71 10.35 16.55
C TYR A 68 13.92 8.84 16.41
N VAL A 69 13.73 8.30 15.21
CA VAL A 69 13.96 6.86 14.93
C VAL A 69 15.37 6.44 15.34
N ARG A 70 16.41 7.19 14.92
CA ARG A 70 17.82 6.90 15.29
C ARG A 70 18.11 7.04 16.78
N ALA A 71 17.31 7.80 17.52
CA ALA A 71 17.45 7.95 18.97
C ALA A 71 16.73 6.86 19.76
N THR A 72 15.70 6.23 19.17
CA THR A 72 14.82 5.28 19.88
C THR A 72 14.90 3.85 19.36
N GLN A 73 15.35 3.67 18.10
CA GLN A 73 15.46 2.37 17.45
C GLN A 73 16.92 2.10 17.04
N LYS A 74 17.29 0.85 16.99
CA LYS A 74 18.63 0.44 16.52
C LYS A 74 18.64 0.37 15.00
N VAL A 75 18.91 1.50 14.36
CA VAL A 75 19.08 1.54 12.88
C VAL A 75 20.41 0.88 12.52
N ILE A 76 20.39 0.03 11.51
CA ILE A 76 21.58 -0.63 10.98
C ILE A 76 22.27 0.34 10.02
N ASP A 77 23.54 0.64 10.28
CA ASP A 77 24.40 1.46 9.40
C ASP A 77 25.45 0.54 8.74
N ASP A 78 25.00 -0.34 7.84
CA ASP A 78 25.85 -1.22 7.03
C ASP A 78 25.75 -0.85 5.55
N PRO A 79 26.84 -0.44 4.88
CA PRO A 79 26.78 0.03 3.50
C PRO A 79 26.24 -0.98 2.49
N LEU A 80 26.45 -2.28 2.71
CA LEU A 80 25.96 -3.32 1.80
C LEU A 80 24.45 -3.52 1.94
N LEU A 81 23.96 -3.52 3.18
CA LEU A 81 22.55 -3.64 3.48
C LEU A 81 21.79 -2.38 3.06
N ASP A 82 22.37 -1.21 3.29
CA ASP A 82 21.82 0.07 2.85
C ASP A 82 21.71 0.14 1.31
N ASP A 83 22.75 -0.27 0.59
CA ASP A 83 22.72 -0.29 -0.87
C ASP A 83 21.67 -1.28 -1.41
N TYR A 84 21.60 -2.47 -0.82
CA TYR A 84 20.62 -3.48 -1.19
C TYR A 84 19.17 -2.97 -1.05
N ILE A 85 18.81 -2.53 0.17
CA ILE A 85 17.41 -2.13 0.43
C ILE A 85 17.01 -0.88 -0.37
N ASN A 86 17.93 0.08 -0.53
CA ASN A 86 17.67 1.27 -1.32
C ASN A 86 17.64 0.96 -2.83
N THR A 87 18.43 -0.01 -3.33
CA THR A 87 18.37 -0.43 -4.73
C THR A 87 17.05 -1.10 -5.05
N LEU A 88 16.60 -2.02 -4.21
CA LEU A 88 15.29 -2.66 -4.34
C LEU A 88 14.16 -1.61 -4.28
N GLY A 89 14.19 -0.74 -3.28
CA GLY A 89 13.19 0.31 -3.10
C GLY A 89 13.15 1.30 -4.28
N ARG A 90 14.31 1.78 -4.77
CA ARG A 90 14.37 2.67 -5.94
C ARG A 90 13.79 2.02 -7.21
N LYS A 91 14.03 0.71 -7.40
CA LYS A 91 13.43 -0.04 -8.52
C LYS A 91 11.91 -0.04 -8.45
N LEU A 92 11.34 -0.22 -7.27
CA LEU A 92 9.89 -0.18 -7.05
C LEU A 92 9.33 1.24 -7.28
N VAL A 93 9.95 2.26 -6.69
CA VAL A 93 9.56 3.67 -6.87
C VAL A 93 9.58 4.06 -8.35
N HIS A 94 10.62 3.67 -9.10
CA HIS A 94 10.75 3.99 -10.52
C HIS A 94 9.61 3.41 -11.37
N ASN A 95 9.07 2.25 -10.99
CA ASN A 95 8.01 1.54 -11.69
C ASN A 95 6.61 1.76 -11.08
N SER A 96 6.43 2.80 -10.27
CA SER A 96 5.19 3.15 -9.60
C SER A 96 4.77 4.60 -9.87
N GLU A 97 3.61 5.00 -9.36
CA GLU A 97 3.13 6.39 -9.35
C GLU A 97 4.00 7.32 -8.46
N ALA A 98 4.87 6.74 -7.62
CA ALA A 98 5.83 7.46 -6.80
C ALA A 98 7.03 8.02 -7.59
N ARG A 99 7.10 7.75 -8.89
CA ARG A 99 8.23 8.15 -9.75
C ARG A 99 8.53 9.65 -9.64
N GLY A 100 9.79 9.96 -9.38
CA GLY A 100 10.26 11.34 -9.19
C GLY A 100 10.17 11.88 -7.76
N ARG A 101 9.64 11.12 -6.82
CA ARG A 101 9.68 11.45 -5.39
C ARG A 101 10.95 10.87 -4.74
N GLU A 102 11.45 11.57 -3.72
CA GLU A 102 12.58 11.09 -2.90
C GLU A 102 12.10 10.05 -1.87
N PHE A 103 12.79 8.91 -1.81
CA PHE A 103 12.59 7.87 -0.81
C PHE A 103 13.93 7.48 -0.19
N THR A 104 13.90 7.13 1.09
CA THR A 104 15.03 6.59 1.82
C THR A 104 14.58 5.34 2.58
N PHE A 105 15.15 4.21 2.25
CA PHE A 105 14.89 2.93 2.92
C PHE A 105 16.01 2.68 3.93
N PHE A 106 15.65 2.20 5.12
CA PHE A 106 16.61 1.88 6.17
C PHE A 106 16.17 0.63 6.94
N LEU A 107 17.12 -0.07 7.52
CA LEU A 107 16.87 -1.28 8.30
C LEU A 107 16.92 -0.96 9.79
N VAL A 108 16.03 -1.61 10.53
CA VAL A 108 15.95 -1.56 11.99
C VAL A 108 16.27 -2.95 12.54
N ASP A 109 17.23 -3.04 13.44
CA ASP A 109 17.59 -4.30 14.12
C ASP A 109 16.52 -4.64 15.17
N ASP A 110 15.43 -5.23 14.72
CA ASP A 110 14.31 -5.67 15.53
C ASP A 110 13.75 -6.99 14.96
N PRO A 111 13.50 -8.02 15.80
CA PRO A 111 13.01 -9.32 15.38
C PRO A 111 11.53 -9.34 14.96
N GLN A 112 10.79 -8.26 15.15
CA GLN A 112 9.40 -8.17 14.73
C GLN A 112 9.28 -8.24 13.19
N ILE A 113 8.20 -8.86 12.70
CA ILE A 113 7.86 -8.90 11.27
C ILE A 113 7.09 -7.61 10.98
N ASN A 114 7.81 -6.53 10.64
CA ASN A 114 7.20 -5.23 10.42
C ASN A 114 7.96 -4.38 9.38
N ALA A 115 7.23 -3.47 8.74
CA ALA A 115 7.75 -2.35 7.98
C ALA A 115 6.82 -1.16 8.18
N TYR A 116 7.30 0.06 7.96
CA TYR A 116 6.48 1.25 8.10
C TYR A 116 6.95 2.40 7.21
N ALA A 117 6.00 3.23 6.80
CA ALA A 117 6.23 4.46 6.06
C ALA A 117 6.21 5.67 6.99
N GLY A 118 7.27 6.46 6.96
CA GLY A 118 7.39 7.72 7.69
C GLY A 118 7.23 8.95 6.78
N PRO A 119 7.11 10.15 7.36
CA PRO A 119 7.01 11.39 6.61
C PRO A 119 8.30 11.67 5.83
N GLY A 120 8.16 12.36 4.67
CA GLY A 120 9.30 12.71 3.81
C GLY A 120 9.89 11.54 3.05
N GLY A 121 9.13 10.44 2.86
CA GLY A 121 9.54 9.28 2.07
C GLY A 121 10.51 8.32 2.78
N TYR A 122 10.60 8.38 4.11
CA TYR A 122 11.37 7.41 4.88
C TYR A 122 10.57 6.12 5.05
N ILE A 123 11.20 4.97 4.75
CA ILE A 123 10.60 3.64 4.93
C ILE A 123 11.55 2.80 5.79
N GLY A 124 11.06 2.40 6.96
CA GLY A 124 11.76 1.51 7.89
C GLY A 124 11.35 0.06 7.67
N VAL A 125 12.32 -0.84 7.68
CA VAL A 125 12.12 -2.28 7.50
C VAL A 125 12.81 -3.01 8.63
N TYR A 126 12.08 -3.82 9.37
CA TYR A 126 12.63 -4.58 10.48
C TYR A 126 13.37 -5.82 9.99
N THR A 127 14.47 -6.17 10.65
CA THR A 127 15.24 -7.38 10.31
C THR A 127 14.40 -8.64 10.40
N GLY A 128 13.43 -8.71 11.33
CA GLY A 128 12.50 -9.84 11.43
C GLY A 128 11.68 -10.06 10.16
N LEU A 129 11.26 -9.00 9.47
CA LEU A 129 10.58 -9.11 8.18
C LEU A 129 11.54 -9.66 7.11
N VAL A 130 12.74 -9.08 6.99
CA VAL A 130 13.74 -9.51 5.99
C VAL A 130 14.10 -10.98 6.17
N LEU A 131 14.30 -11.44 7.42
CA LEU A 131 14.68 -12.82 7.73
C LEU A 131 13.51 -13.81 7.54
N THR A 132 12.28 -13.35 7.57
CA THR A 132 11.09 -14.20 7.41
C THR A 132 10.69 -14.35 5.94
N THR A 133 10.98 -13.38 5.09
CA THR A 133 10.69 -13.46 3.66
C THR A 133 11.53 -14.55 3.00
N GLN A 134 10.89 -15.37 2.17
CA GLN A 134 11.52 -16.50 1.47
C GLN A 134 12.08 -16.09 0.09
N SER A 135 11.72 -14.90 -0.38
CA SER A 135 12.15 -14.37 -1.68
C SER A 135 12.20 -12.85 -1.67
N GLU A 136 13.03 -12.27 -2.54
CA GLU A 136 13.07 -10.82 -2.77
C GLU A 136 11.70 -10.27 -3.22
N ASN A 137 10.89 -11.09 -3.94
CA ASN A 137 9.57 -10.68 -4.36
C ASN A 137 8.59 -10.47 -3.19
N GLU A 138 8.70 -11.25 -2.14
CA GLU A 138 7.89 -11.07 -0.93
C GLU A 138 8.26 -9.77 -0.22
N LEU A 139 9.55 -9.52 -0.05
CA LEU A 139 10.03 -8.24 0.51
C LEU A 139 9.61 -7.06 -0.37
N ALA A 140 9.76 -7.19 -1.69
CA ALA A 140 9.35 -6.18 -2.66
C ALA A 140 7.85 -5.86 -2.59
N ALA A 141 6.99 -6.86 -2.35
CA ALA A 141 5.55 -6.65 -2.20
C ALA A 141 5.23 -5.80 -0.96
N VAL A 142 5.90 -6.06 0.18
CA VAL A 142 5.73 -5.25 1.39
C VAL A 142 6.24 -3.82 1.15
N LEU A 143 7.43 -3.65 0.56
CA LEU A 143 7.96 -2.32 0.25
C LEU A 143 7.04 -1.53 -0.70
N ALA A 144 6.45 -2.18 -1.71
CA ALA A 144 5.49 -1.55 -2.61
C ALA A 144 4.23 -1.08 -1.87
N HIS A 145 3.78 -1.84 -0.87
CA HIS A 145 2.69 -1.45 0.01
C HIS A 145 3.04 -0.19 0.80
N GLU A 146 4.23 -0.13 1.42
CA GLU A 146 4.69 1.04 2.17
C GLU A 146 4.87 2.29 1.28
N ILE A 147 5.41 2.11 0.06
CA ILE A 147 5.50 3.19 -0.94
C ILE A 147 4.11 3.76 -1.23
N THR A 148 3.08 2.91 -1.34
CA THR A 148 1.69 3.34 -1.58
C THR A 148 1.17 4.21 -0.43
N HIS A 149 1.47 3.87 0.82
CA HIS A 149 1.11 4.69 1.99
C HIS A 149 1.70 6.10 1.92
N VAL A 150 2.95 6.23 1.49
CA VAL A 150 3.60 7.55 1.27
C VAL A 150 2.93 8.32 0.14
N VAL A 151 2.66 7.66 -1.00
CA VAL A 151 2.03 8.30 -2.17
C VAL A 151 0.65 8.84 -1.81
N GLN A 152 -0.15 8.03 -1.11
CA GLN A 152 -1.50 8.40 -0.70
C GLN A 152 -1.53 9.34 0.52
N LYS A 153 -0.36 9.70 1.06
CA LYS A 153 -0.20 10.61 2.21
C LYS A 153 -1.05 10.21 3.43
N HIS A 154 -1.26 8.92 3.66
CA HIS A 154 -2.08 8.42 4.75
C HIS A 154 -1.65 8.98 6.10
N LEU A 155 -0.35 9.01 6.34
CA LEU A 155 0.23 9.50 7.58
C LEU A 155 0.01 11.02 7.76
N LEU A 156 0.14 11.81 6.69
CA LEU A 156 -0.09 13.24 6.73
C LEU A 156 -1.57 13.58 6.97
N ARG A 157 -2.49 12.76 6.48
CA ARG A 157 -3.92 12.91 6.77
C ARG A 157 -4.22 12.65 8.23
N ALA A 158 -3.70 11.55 8.80
CA ALA A 158 -3.83 11.26 10.23
C ALA A 158 -3.22 12.38 11.10
N PHE A 159 -2.17 13.05 10.62
CA PHE A 159 -1.55 14.19 11.31
C PHE A 159 -2.41 15.46 11.23
N SER A 160 -3.09 15.73 10.11
CA SER A 160 -3.91 16.93 9.93
C SER A 160 -5.15 16.95 10.83
N ASP A 161 -5.65 15.77 11.17
CA ASP A 161 -6.80 15.65 12.07
C ASP A 161 -6.47 16.09 13.52
N ASN A 162 -5.17 16.27 13.82
CA ASN A 162 -4.65 16.73 15.13
C ASN A 162 -3.89 18.07 14.97
N GLN A 163 -4.57 19.12 14.54
CA GLN A 163 -4.00 20.42 14.14
C GLN A 163 -3.21 21.21 15.20
N ASP A 164 -3.26 20.82 16.49
CA ASP A 164 -2.59 21.53 17.60
C ASP A 164 -1.15 21.07 17.87
N LEU A 165 -0.60 20.13 17.09
CA LEU A 165 0.72 19.55 17.33
C LEU A 165 1.83 20.34 16.61
N SER A 166 2.89 20.68 17.35
CA SER A 166 4.13 21.18 16.74
C SER A 166 4.76 20.09 15.85
N LEU A 167 5.59 20.50 14.85
CA LEU A 167 6.28 19.57 13.95
C LEU A 167 7.11 18.50 14.69
N VAL A 168 7.67 18.85 15.86
CA VAL A 168 8.47 17.92 16.67
C VAL A 168 7.56 16.94 17.41
N GLN A 169 6.45 17.41 17.98
CA GLN A 169 5.47 16.54 18.65
C GLN A 169 4.78 15.62 17.64
N GLY A 170 4.48 16.13 16.45
CA GLY A 170 3.94 15.31 15.36
C GLY A 170 4.90 14.23 14.91
N ALA A 171 6.18 14.53 14.73
CA ALA A 171 7.19 13.52 14.37
C ALA A 171 7.34 12.44 15.44
N ALA A 172 7.32 12.82 16.71
CA ALA A 172 7.39 11.89 17.85
C ALA A 172 6.13 11.00 17.94
N LEU A 173 4.94 11.60 17.77
CA LEU A 173 3.68 10.88 17.77
C LEU A 173 3.62 9.85 16.62
N LEU A 174 4.01 10.26 15.43
CA LEU A 174 4.04 9.37 14.26
C LEU A 174 5.00 8.20 14.47
N ALA A 175 6.17 8.47 15.01
CA ALA A 175 7.13 7.41 15.34
C ALA A 175 6.59 6.46 16.44
N ALA A 176 5.83 6.98 17.41
CA ALA A 176 5.23 6.16 18.47
C ALA A 176 4.04 5.29 17.99
N ILE A 177 3.34 5.71 16.94
CA ILE A 177 2.24 4.92 16.33
C ILE A 177 2.78 3.76 15.48
N LEU A 178 4.01 3.91 14.97
CA LEU A 178 4.64 2.95 14.05
C LEU A 178 5.52 1.91 14.76
N VAL A 179 5.61 1.94 16.07
CA VAL A 179 6.30 0.98 16.94
C VAL A 179 5.29 0.09 17.63
#